data_349dde94b8e1f74ad09002f2e084604e
#
_entry.id   349dde94b8e1f74ad09002f2e084604e
#
_cell.length_a   1.000
_cell.length_b   1.000
_cell.length_c   1.000
_cell.angle_alpha   90.00
_cell.angle_beta   90.00
_cell.angle_gamma   90.00
#
_symmetry.space_group_name_H-M   'P 1'
#
loop_
_entity.id
_entity.type
_entity.pdbx_description
1 polymer ?
#
loop_
_entity_poly.entity_id
_entity_poly.type
_entity_poly.pdbx_seq_one_letter_code
_entity_poly.pdbx_strand_id
1 'polypeptide(L)'
;MKLIKIYLILIILILSSIFICLNYNCKNEKTKIAVLDTGIEKKAINSNVISRDFTLDNYRNSLHANKISKIIEYRADIVIYDAKVLNRYGNGRVADTISALDWAIKHDVDIINMSYGFTKNYPELHKKIKEAHEKGIIIVAANGNDIFGGQEFPAAYNETISVGVLNKDGSKSVFNSNDDADVYISVDKKLSNNVENTSMATASVSNNLVKVCKRDLKNMDKGEILKLINELN
;
A
#
# COMPACT_ATOMS: atom_id res chain seq x y z
N MET A 1 34.55 27.57 -31.31
CA MET A 1 34.87 26.74 -30.15
C MET A 1 34.43 27.34 -28.80
N LYS A 2 34.73 28.60 -28.46
CA LYS A 2 34.33 29.21 -27.16
C LYS A 2 32.81 29.27 -26.93
N LEU A 3 32.01 29.68 -27.93
CA LEU A 3 30.54 29.77 -27.86
C LEU A 3 29.89 28.40 -27.60
N ILE A 4 30.37 27.35 -28.27
CA ILE A 4 29.83 25.98 -28.05
C ILE A 4 30.06 25.49 -26.61
N LYS A 5 31.25 25.80 -26.04
CA LYS A 5 31.52 25.47 -24.63
C LYS A 5 30.62 26.21 -23.65
N ILE A 6 30.31 27.49 -23.93
CA ILE A 6 29.38 28.28 -23.11
C ILE A 6 27.97 27.71 -23.18
N TYR A 7 27.46 27.33 -24.35
CA TYR A 7 26.16 26.68 -24.51
C TYR A 7 26.09 25.34 -23.79
N LEU A 8 27.15 24.50 -23.88
CA LEU A 8 27.21 23.23 -23.15
C LEU A 8 27.15 23.44 -21.62
N ILE A 9 27.88 24.43 -21.09
CA ILE A 9 27.86 24.74 -19.65
C ILE A 9 26.49 25.23 -19.22
N LEU A 10 25.82 26.08 -20.00
CA LEU A 10 24.46 26.55 -19.71
C LEU A 10 23.43 25.38 -19.69
N ILE A 11 23.52 24.47 -20.65
CA ILE A 11 22.66 23.29 -20.70
C ILE A 11 22.89 22.41 -19.45
N ILE A 12 24.12 22.16 -19.04
CA ILE A 12 24.43 21.39 -17.84
C ILE A 12 23.90 22.07 -16.59
N LEU A 13 24.03 23.40 -16.47
CA LEU A 13 23.48 24.15 -15.32
C LEU A 13 21.95 24.10 -15.28
N ILE A 14 21.29 24.22 -16.44
CA ILE A 14 19.83 24.09 -16.53
C ILE A 14 19.39 22.68 -16.14
N LEU A 15 20.02 21.65 -16.67
CA LEU A 15 19.72 20.26 -16.36
C LEU A 15 19.96 19.93 -14.88
N SER A 16 21.06 20.46 -14.30
CA SER A 16 21.35 20.28 -12.87
C SER A 16 20.32 21.01 -11.99
N SER A 17 19.89 22.21 -12.35
CA SER A 17 18.86 22.95 -11.59
C SER A 17 17.50 22.28 -11.69
N ILE A 18 17.12 21.74 -12.86
CA ILE A 18 15.91 20.93 -13.03
C ILE A 18 15.99 19.67 -12.16
N PHE A 19 17.11 18.95 -12.19
CA PHE A 19 17.32 17.74 -11.37
C PHE A 19 17.23 18.03 -9.88
N ILE A 20 17.84 19.14 -9.41
CA ILE A 20 17.76 19.58 -8.02
C ILE A 20 16.31 19.93 -7.66
N CYS A 21 15.59 20.66 -8.51
CA CYS A 21 14.20 21.04 -8.30
C CYS A 21 13.28 19.81 -8.23
N LEU A 22 13.49 18.84 -9.12
CA LEU A 22 12.72 17.60 -9.15
C LEU A 22 12.95 16.76 -7.89
N ASN A 23 14.20 16.66 -7.41
CA ASN A 23 14.53 15.94 -6.17
C ASN A 23 14.03 16.68 -4.93
N TYR A 24 14.06 18.03 -4.92
CA TYR A 24 13.53 18.84 -3.83
C TYR A 24 12.02 18.66 -3.67
N ASN A 25 11.27 18.69 -4.76
CA ASN A 25 9.82 18.47 -4.76
C ASN A 25 9.47 17.08 -4.27
N CYS A 26 10.27 16.06 -4.62
CA CYS A 26 10.07 14.69 -4.16
C CYS A 26 10.24 14.54 -2.64
N LYS A 27 11.17 15.27 -2.02
CA LYS A 27 11.42 15.21 -0.56
C LYS A 27 10.38 15.96 0.28
N ASN A 28 9.67 16.92 -0.31
CA ASN A 28 8.74 17.78 0.43
C ASN A 28 7.27 17.35 0.33
N GLU A 29 6.93 16.44 -0.55
CA GLU A 29 5.56 15.95 -0.71
C GLU A 29 5.40 14.60 0.00
N LYS A 30 4.70 14.62 1.15
CA LYS A 30 4.40 13.40 1.90
C LYS A 30 3.46 12.50 1.12
N THR A 31 3.81 11.23 1.03
CA THR A 31 2.92 10.21 0.46
C THR A 31 1.72 10.00 1.38
N LYS A 32 0.54 9.98 0.79
CA LYS A 32 -0.73 9.71 1.46
C LYS A 32 -1.10 8.24 1.26
N ILE A 33 -1.28 7.51 2.33
CA ILE A 33 -1.72 6.11 2.26
C ILE A 33 -3.00 5.90 3.04
N ALA A 34 -3.99 5.27 2.42
CA ALA A 34 -5.16 4.79 3.13
C ALA A 34 -4.91 3.36 3.66
N VAL A 35 -5.16 3.16 4.95
CA VAL A 35 -5.13 1.84 5.59
C VAL A 35 -6.56 1.47 5.93
N LEU A 36 -7.11 0.52 5.19
CA LEU A 36 -8.46 -0.02 5.42
C LEU A 36 -8.31 -1.24 6.33
N ASP A 37 -8.73 -1.10 7.61
CA ASP A 37 -8.46 -2.13 8.63
C ASP A 37 -9.41 -1.99 9.84
N THR A 38 -9.01 -2.46 11.02
CA THR A 38 -9.76 -2.43 12.30
C THR A 38 -9.75 -1.08 13.01
N GLY A 39 -9.06 -0.09 12.45
CA GLY A 39 -8.90 1.26 13.01
C GLY A 39 -7.65 1.42 13.88
N ILE A 40 -6.94 2.52 13.66
CA ILE A 40 -5.66 2.84 14.31
C ILE A 40 -5.87 3.55 15.65
N GLU A 41 -5.08 3.20 16.64
CA GLU A 41 -4.93 3.98 17.87
C GLU A 41 -3.83 5.03 17.67
N LYS A 42 -4.23 6.31 17.49
CA LYS A 42 -3.31 7.39 17.10
C LYS A 42 -2.03 7.48 17.93
N LYS A 43 -2.10 7.22 19.24
CA LYS A 43 -0.92 7.24 20.13
C LYS A 43 0.09 6.11 19.85
N ALA A 44 -0.30 5.08 19.08
CA ALA A 44 0.60 3.97 18.74
C ALA A 44 1.43 4.22 17.49
N ILE A 45 1.16 5.32 16.75
CA ILE A 45 1.72 5.64 15.43
C ILE A 45 2.36 7.03 15.49
N ASN A 46 3.51 7.19 14.85
CA ASN A 46 4.25 8.47 14.80
C ASN A 46 3.79 9.39 13.66
N SER A 47 3.30 8.81 12.59
CA SER A 47 2.81 9.54 11.42
C SER A 47 1.55 10.34 11.73
N ASN A 48 1.27 11.37 10.92
CA ASN A 48 -0.01 12.07 10.98
C ASN A 48 -1.14 11.13 10.54
N VAL A 49 -2.15 10.93 11.40
CA VAL A 49 -3.27 10.01 11.17
C VAL A 49 -4.60 10.77 11.10
N ILE A 50 -5.27 10.65 9.97
CA ILE A 50 -6.63 11.15 9.71
C ILE A 50 -7.56 9.95 9.72
N SER A 51 -8.44 9.83 10.72
CA SER A 51 -9.26 8.62 10.94
C SER A 51 -10.72 8.83 10.60
N ARG A 52 -11.34 7.81 10.01
CA ARG A 52 -12.78 7.70 9.83
C ARG A 52 -13.25 6.26 10.10
N ASP A 53 -14.37 6.13 10.83
CA ASP A 53 -15.03 4.85 11.10
C ASP A 53 -16.21 4.67 10.14
N PHE A 54 -16.21 3.57 9.40
CA PHE A 54 -17.26 3.19 8.46
C PHE A 54 -18.13 2.04 8.98
N THR A 55 -17.73 1.46 10.14
CA THR A 55 -18.45 0.32 10.72
C THR A 55 -19.59 0.79 11.62
N LEU A 56 -20.48 -0.14 11.95
CA LEU A 56 -21.50 0.05 12.99
C LEU A 56 -20.97 -0.35 14.38
N ASP A 57 -19.71 -0.78 14.47
CA ASP A 57 -19.08 -1.24 15.72
C ASP A 57 -18.32 -0.08 16.37
N ASN A 58 -18.87 0.46 17.44
CA ASN A 58 -18.25 1.55 18.21
C ASN A 58 -16.96 1.13 18.96
N TYR A 59 -16.64 -0.16 18.97
CA TYR A 59 -15.45 -0.68 19.63
C TYR A 59 -14.25 -0.68 18.67
N ARG A 60 -13.12 -0.14 19.10
CA ARG A 60 -11.87 -0.21 18.36
C ARG A 60 -10.99 -1.34 18.92
N ASN A 61 -10.72 -2.36 18.11
CA ASN A 61 -9.62 -3.29 18.36
C ASN A 61 -8.48 -2.95 17.43
N SER A 62 -7.65 -2.04 17.88
CA SER A 62 -6.58 -1.47 17.05
C SER A 62 -5.33 -2.37 16.91
N LEU A 63 -5.31 -3.57 17.46
CA LEU A 63 -4.09 -4.41 17.45
C LEU A 63 -3.61 -4.73 16.03
N HIS A 64 -4.52 -5.12 15.11
CA HIS A 64 -4.15 -5.44 13.74
C HIS A 64 -3.76 -4.18 12.96
N ALA A 65 -4.62 -3.18 12.91
CA ALA A 65 -4.34 -1.91 12.24
C ALA A 65 -3.06 -1.23 12.76
N ASN A 66 -2.79 -1.28 14.08
CA ASN A 66 -1.56 -0.73 14.66
C ASN A 66 -0.31 -1.46 14.17
N LYS A 67 -0.35 -2.80 14.06
CA LYS A 67 0.78 -3.59 13.52
C LYS A 67 1.04 -3.24 12.06
N ILE A 68 -0.01 -3.26 11.24
CA ILE A 68 0.04 -2.90 9.82
C ILE A 68 0.64 -1.50 9.66
N SER A 69 0.10 -0.51 10.37
CA SER A 69 0.54 0.88 10.24
C SER A 69 1.96 1.12 10.74
N LYS A 70 2.42 0.41 11.78
CA LYS A 70 3.82 0.47 12.23
C LYS A 70 4.80 -0.06 11.19
N ILE A 71 4.42 -1.11 10.44
CA ILE A 71 5.23 -1.59 9.33
C ILE A 71 5.27 -0.54 8.22
N ILE A 72 4.10 -0.01 7.84
CA ILE A 72 3.97 0.98 6.76
C ILE A 72 4.77 2.25 7.06
N GLU A 73 4.70 2.80 8.29
CA GLU A 73 5.40 4.04 8.64
C GLU A 73 6.91 3.87 8.91
N TYR A 74 7.42 2.63 8.95
CA TYR A 74 8.82 2.38 9.30
C TYR A 74 9.79 3.08 8.35
N ARG A 75 10.52 4.09 8.90
CA ARG A 75 11.45 4.94 8.15
C ARG A 75 10.81 5.69 6.97
N ALA A 76 9.53 6.02 7.07
CA ALA A 76 8.79 6.79 6.06
C ALA A 76 8.16 8.03 6.69
N ASP A 77 8.14 9.14 5.94
CA ASP A 77 7.44 10.38 6.32
C ASP A 77 6.16 10.49 5.49
N ILE A 78 5.04 10.08 6.08
CA ILE A 78 3.76 9.86 5.39
C ILE A 78 2.58 10.48 6.14
N VAL A 79 1.44 10.56 5.45
CA VAL A 79 0.14 10.81 6.06
C VAL A 79 -0.71 9.56 5.91
N ILE A 80 -1.19 9.02 7.03
CA ILE A 80 -2.04 7.83 7.05
C ILE A 80 -3.51 8.23 7.13
N TYR A 81 -4.29 7.78 6.17
CA TYR A 81 -5.75 7.84 6.17
C TYR A 81 -6.29 6.52 6.74
N ASP A 82 -6.60 6.52 8.02
CA ASP A 82 -7.12 5.37 8.75
C ASP A 82 -8.62 5.21 8.50
N ALA A 83 -8.99 4.23 7.71
CA ALA A 83 -10.36 3.86 7.42
C ALA A 83 -10.73 2.58 8.17
N LYS A 84 -11.45 2.71 9.29
CA LYS A 84 -11.95 1.53 9.99
C LYS A 84 -13.12 0.94 9.23
N VAL A 85 -12.91 -0.24 8.64
CA VAL A 85 -13.90 -1.04 7.88
C VAL A 85 -14.13 -2.42 8.47
N LEU A 86 -13.25 -2.86 9.38
CA LEU A 86 -13.36 -4.14 10.09
C LEU A 86 -13.78 -3.92 11.54
N ASN A 87 -14.62 -4.81 12.04
CA ASN A 87 -15.02 -4.84 13.46
C ASN A 87 -13.89 -5.43 14.33
N ARG A 88 -14.14 -5.53 15.65
CA ARG A 88 -13.18 -6.10 16.62
C ARG A 88 -12.73 -7.53 16.34
N TYR A 89 -13.47 -8.27 15.54
CA TYR A 89 -13.17 -9.67 15.17
C TYR A 89 -12.49 -9.80 13.82
N GLY A 90 -12.19 -8.67 13.14
CA GLY A 90 -11.60 -8.67 11.80
C GLY A 90 -12.62 -8.87 10.68
N ASN A 91 -13.92 -8.89 10.97
CA ASN A 91 -14.97 -9.04 9.95
C ASN A 91 -15.40 -7.67 9.42
N GLY A 92 -15.57 -7.55 8.09
CA GLY A 92 -16.00 -6.34 7.42
C GLY A 92 -17.18 -6.57 6.48
N ARG A 93 -17.95 -5.50 6.23
CA ARG A 93 -18.98 -5.49 5.19
C ARG A 93 -18.42 -4.85 3.92
N VAL A 94 -18.78 -5.39 2.78
CA VAL A 94 -18.37 -4.84 1.46
C VAL A 94 -18.81 -3.37 1.33
N ALA A 95 -20.00 -3.02 1.82
CA ALA A 95 -20.52 -1.64 1.76
C ALA A 95 -19.63 -0.66 2.54
N ASP A 96 -19.07 -1.06 3.70
CA ASP A 96 -18.15 -0.24 4.50
C ASP A 96 -16.83 -0.04 3.75
N THR A 97 -16.31 -1.10 3.12
CA THR A 97 -15.12 -1.04 2.27
C THR A 97 -15.33 -0.10 1.07
N ILE A 98 -16.45 -0.19 0.37
CA ILE A 98 -16.79 0.70 -0.76
C ILE A 98 -16.83 2.16 -0.31
N SER A 99 -17.46 2.45 0.84
CA SER A 99 -17.55 3.79 1.40
C SER A 99 -16.16 4.33 1.80
N ALA A 100 -15.29 3.47 2.31
CA ALA A 100 -13.90 3.82 2.64
C ALA A 100 -13.05 4.08 1.40
N LEU A 101 -13.22 3.29 0.33
CA LEU A 101 -12.59 3.53 -0.96
C LEU A 101 -13.02 4.87 -1.56
N ASP A 102 -14.33 5.21 -1.51
CA ASP A 102 -14.82 6.53 -1.92
C ASP A 102 -14.16 7.67 -1.13
N TRP A 103 -14.00 7.47 0.17
CA TRP A 103 -13.35 8.47 1.02
C TRP A 103 -11.85 8.60 0.70
N ALA A 104 -11.13 7.50 0.49
CA ALA A 104 -9.73 7.52 0.09
C ALA A 104 -9.53 8.22 -1.26
N ILE A 105 -10.37 7.90 -2.26
CA ILE A 105 -10.36 8.54 -3.58
C ILE A 105 -10.59 10.05 -3.47
N LYS A 106 -11.55 10.51 -2.66
CA LYS A 106 -11.85 11.95 -2.46
C LYS A 106 -10.72 12.71 -1.77
N HIS A 107 -9.82 12.04 -1.07
CA HIS A 107 -8.67 12.66 -0.41
C HIS A 107 -7.38 12.56 -1.23
N ASP A 108 -7.47 12.07 -2.47
CA ASP A 108 -6.34 11.89 -3.39
C ASP A 108 -5.17 11.15 -2.69
N VAL A 109 -5.47 10.00 -2.07
CA VAL A 109 -4.43 9.15 -1.54
C VAL A 109 -3.61 8.54 -2.67
N ASP A 110 -2.36 8.24 -2.42
CA ASP A 110 -1.45 7.69 -3.44
C ASP A 110 -1.48 6.16 -3.44
N ILE A 111 -1.70 5.57 -2.25
CA ILE A 111 -1.69 4.13 -2.03
C ILE A 111 -2.89 3.76 -1.15
N ILE A 112 -3.47 2.58 -1.40
CA ILE A 112 -4.47 1.94 -0.54
C ILE A 112 -3.92 0.59 -0.11
N ASN A 113 -3.82 0.35 1.20
CA ASN A 113 -3.46 -0.94 1.80
C ASN A 113 -4.71 -1.66 2.32
N MET A 114 -4.92 -2.88 1.86
CA MET A 114 -6.01 -3.75 2.28
C MET A 114 -5.42 -5.10 2.74
N SER A 115 -5.11 -5.18 4.05
CA SER A 115 -4.54 -6.39 4.67
C SER A 115 -5.62 -7.40 5.07
N TYR A 116 -6.66 -7.54 4.27
CA TYR A 116 -7.80 -8.46 4.40
C TYR A 116 -8.43 -8.69 3.04
N GLY A 117 -9.32 -9.67 2.92
CA GLY A 117 -10.07 -9.92 1.70
C GLY A 117 -11.46 -10.51 1.94
N PHE A 118 -12.18 -10.66 0.85
CA PHE A 118 -13.48 -11.31 0.77
C PHE A 118 -13.36 -12.56 -0.09
N THR A 119 -13.97 -13.64 0.32
CA THR A 119 -13.96 -14.91 -0.42
C THR A 119 -14.86 -14.90 -1.67
N LYS A 120 -15.73 -13.90 -1.79
CA LYS A 120 -16.66 -13.75 -2.93
C LYS A 120 -16.31 -12.52 -3.73
N ASN A 121 -16.49 -12.63 -5.05
CA ASN A 121 -16.45 -11.48 -5.95
C ASN A 121 -17.72 -10.63 -5.78
N TYR A 122 -17.52 -9.32 -5.61
CA TYR A 122 -18.58 -8.32 -5.51
C TYR A 122 -18.39 -7.28 -6.63
N PRO A 123 -19.26 -7.26 -7.66
CA PRO A 123 -19.11 -6.35 -8.79
C PRO A 123 -18.99 -4.88 -8.40
N GLU A 124 -19.70 -4.45 -7.35
CA GLU A 124 -19.67 -3.07 -6.84
C GLU A 124 -18.30 -2.72 -6.23
N LEU A 125 -17.67 -3.69 -5.54
CA LEU A 125 -16.30 -3.54 -5.03
C LEU A 125 -15.32 -3.43 -6.19
N HIS A 126 -15.43 -4.32 -7.18
CA HIS A 126 -14.56 -4.28 -8.36
C HIS A 126 -14.68 -2.96 -9.12
N LYS A 127 -15.91 -2.45 -9.31
CA LYS A 127 -16.13 -1.13 -9.91
C LYS A 127 -15.40 -0.03 -9.16
N LYS A 128 -15.42 -0.07 -7.81
CA LYS A 128 -14.75 0.94 -6.98
C LYS A 128 -13.23 0.81 -7.00
N ILE A 129 -12.70 -0.41 -7.06
CA ILE A 129 -11.26 -0.67 -7.24
C ILE A 129 -10.78 -0.14 -8.59
N LYS A 130 -11.54 -0.36 -9.67
CA LYS A 130 -11.25 0.23 -11.00
C LYS A 130 -11.20 1.74 -10.97
N GLU A 131 -12.20 2.39 -10.35
CA GLU A 131 -12.22 3.85 -10.22
C GLU A 131 -10.97 4.38 -9.49
N ALA A 132 -10.53 3.72 -8.42
CA ALA A 132 -9.31 4.10 -7.70
C ALA A 132 -8.07 3.93 -8.58
N HIS A 133 -7.96 2.80 -9.28
CA HIS A 133 -6.85 2.51 -10.19
C HIS A 133 -6.77 3.51 -11.36
N GLU A 134 -7.91 3.84 -11.99
CA GLU A 134 -8.01 4.83 -13.08
C GLU A 134 -7.57 6.24 -12.64
N LYS A 135 -7.64 6.55 -11.35
CA LYS A 135 -7.09 7.78 -10.76
C LYS A 135 -5.61 7.70 -10.41
N GLY A 136 -4.94 6.60 -10.73
CA GLY A 136 -3.52 6.38 -10.46
C GLY A 136 -3.23 6.04 -9.00
N ILE A 137 -4.23 5.56 -8.24
CA ILE A 137 -4.04 5.07 -6.87
C ILE A 137 -3.54 3.63 -6.93
N ILE A 138 -2.43 3.34 -6.27
CA ILE A 138 -1.90 1.98 -6.19
C ILE A 138 -2.64 1.23 -5.07
N ILE A 139 -3.20 0.07 -5.40
CA ILE A 139 -3.93 -0.76 -4.45
C ILE A 139 -3.11 -2.00 -4.16
N VAL A 140 -2.79 -2.23 -2.87
CA VAL A 140 -2.03 -3.38 -2.39
C VAL A 140 -2.91 -4.20 -1.48
N ALA A 141 -3.09 -5.49 -1.76
CA ALA A 141 -3.97 -6.36 -1.01
C ALA A 141 -3.36 -7.72 -0.69
N ALA A 142 -3.72 -8.25 0.47
CA ALA A 142 -3.33 -9.58 0.91
C ALA A 142 -3.96 -10.66 0.03
N ASN A 143 -3.15 -11.63 -0.41
CA ASN A 143 -3.58 -12.73 -1.27
C ASN A 143 -4.59 -13.69 -0.60
N GLY A 144 -4.67 -13.67 0.73
CA GLY A 144 -5.42 -14.61 1.56
C GLY A 144 -4.49 -15.51 2.38
N ASN A 145 -5.04 -16.11 3.43
CA ASN A 145 -4.27 -16.94 4.36
C ASN A 145 -4.76 -18.40 4.41
N ASP A 146 -5.60 -18.81 3.49
CA ASP A 146 -6.16 -20.16 3.43
C ASP A 146 -5.55 -20.94 2.25
N ILE A 147 -4.67 -21.89 2.57
CA ILE A 147 -4.00 -22.76 1.58
C ILE A 147 -5.00 -23.62 0.78
N PHE A 148 -6.20 -23.84 1.28
CA PHE A 148 -7.27 -24.58 0.58
C PHE A 148 -8.25 -23.65 -0.13
N GLY A 149 -8.14 -22.34 0.11
CA GLY A 149 -8.96 -21.29 -0.52
C GLY A 149 -8.27 -20.69 -1.73
N GLY A 150 -9.05 -20.15 -2.65
CA GLY A 150 -8.57 -19.31 -3.74
C GLY A 150 -8.14 -17.92 -3.25
N GLN A 151 -7.61 -17.13 -4.17
CA GLN A 151 -7.25 -15.74 -3.93
C GLN A 151 -8.48 -14.93 -3.50
N GLU A 152 -8.32 -14.14 -2.44
CA GLU A 152 -9.40 -13.30 -1.93
C GLU A 152 -9.51 -11.98 -2.72
N PHE A 153 -10.69 -11.36 -2.68
CA PHE A 153 -10.93 -10.04 -3.27
C PHE A 153 -10.70 -8.94 -2.23
N PRO A 154 -9.99 -7.83 -2.58
CA PRO A 154 -9.71 -7.38 -3.94
C PRO A 154 -8.39 -7.89 -4.55
N ALA A 155 -7.59 -8.71 -3.87
CA ALA A 155 -6.31 -9.19 -4.40
C ALA A 155 -6.46 -9.91 -5.76
N ALA A 156 -7.58 -10.61 -5.98
CA ALA A 156 -7.89 -11.29 -7.23
C ALA A 156 -8.26 -10.36 -8.41
N TYR A 157 -8.36 -9.06 -8.22
CA TYR A 157 -8.61 -8.11 -9.32
C TYR A 157 -7.31 -7.68 -10.00
N ASN A 158 -7.32 -7.57 -11.32
CA ASN A 158 -6.14 -7.18 -12.11
C ASN A 158 -5.60 -5.80 -11.76
N GLU A 159 -6.44 -4.91 -11.25
CA GLU A 159 -6.11 -3.54 -10.84
C GLU A 159 -5.38 -3.47 -9.49
N THR A 160 -5.29 -4.60 -8.80
CA THR A 160 -4.69 -4.68 -7.46
C THR A 160 -3.34 -5.41 -7.52
N ILE A 161 -2.39 -5.00 -6.71
CA ILE A 161 -1.16 -5.75 -6.45
C ILE A 161 -1.45 -6.75 -5.34
N SER A 162 -1.52 -8.02 -5.70
CA SER A 162 -1.72 -9.11 -4.76
C SER A 162 -0.40 -9.54 -4.12
N VAL A 163 -0.41 -9.69 -2.79
CA VAL A 163 0.80 -9.95 -2.01
C VAL A 163 0.71 -11.26 -1.26
N GLY A 164 1.65 -12.15 -1.54
CA GLY A 164 1.92 -13.36 -0.78
C GLY A 164 3.11 -13.21 0.17
N VAL A 165 3.31 -14.17 1.05
CA VAL A 165 4.39 -14.19 2.04
C VAL A 165 5.34 -15.35 1.81
N LEU A 166 6.65 -15.10 1.97
CA LEU A 166 7.71 -16.12 1.94
C LEU A 166 8.11 -16.52 3.35
N ASN A 167 8.48 -17.78 3.47
CA ASN A 167 9.25 -18.28 4.61
C ASN A 167 10.69 -17.71 4.57
N LYS A 168 11.45 -17.91 5.66
CA LYS A 168 12.85 -17.47 5.76
C LYS A 168 13.80 -18.10 4.76
N ASP A 169 13.49 -19.29 4.32
CA ASP A 169 14.27 -20.04 3.33
C ASP A 169 13.95 -19.64 1.89
N GLY A 170 13.06 -18.66 1.70
CA GLY A 170 12.61 -18.17 0.40
C GLY A 170 11.48 -19.02 -0.23
N SER A 171 11.04 -20.09 0.43
CA SER A 171 9.89 -20.87 -0.03
C SER A 171 8.57 -20.11 0.23
N LYS A 172 7.53 -20.42 -0.54
CA LYS A 172 6.18 -19.88 -0.27
C LYS A 172 5.66 -20.40 1.06
N SER A 173 5.18 -19.52 1.91
CA SER A 173 4.60 -19.90 3.19
C SER A 173 3.27 -20.62 3.03
N VAL A 174 2.94 -21.51 3.96
CA VAL A 174 1.60 -22.12 4.07
C VAL A 174 0.49 -21.13 4.42
N PHE A 175 0.86 -19.92 4.82
CA PHE A 175 -0.08 -18.82 5.06
C PHE A 175 -0.38 -17.99 3.79
N ASN A 176 -0.35 -18.61 2.60
CA ASN A 176 -0.85 -18.03 1.35
C ASN A 176 -2.10 -18.76 0.92
N SER A 177 -2.91 -18.10 0.06
CA SER A 177 -3.94 -18.81 -0.71
C SER A 177 -3.31 -19.77 -1.72
N ASN A 178 -4.11 -20.68 -2.26
CA ASN A 178 -3.64 -21.65 -3.25
C ASN A 178 -3.28 -21.01 -4.60
N ASP A 179 -3.86 -19.85 -4.92
CA ASP A 179 -3.58 -19.11 -6.15
C ASP A 179 -2.32 -18.24 -5.99
N ASP A 180 -1.63 -18.03 -7.11
CA ASP A 180 -0.41 -17.21 -7.13
C ASP A 180 -0.70 -15.73 -6.91
N ALA A 181 0.14 -15.10 -6.07
CA ALA A 181 0.17 -13.65 -5.91
C ALA A 181 1.08 -13.00 -6.97
N ASP A 182 0.86 -11.72 -7.25
CA ASP A 182 1.73 -10.92 -8.13
C ASP A 182 3.16 -10.80 -7.57
N VAL A 183 3.28 -10.71 -6.24
CA VAL A 183 4.57 -10.61 -5.56
C VAL A 183 4.58 -11.38 -4.24
N TYR A 184 5.73 -11.98 -3.93
CA TYR A 184 5.97 -12.69 -2.67
C TYR A 184 7.15 -12.04 -1.96
N ILE A 185 6.99 -11.70 -0.69
CA ILE A 185 8.06 -11.09 0.11
C ILE A 185 8.23 -11.75 1.47
N SER A 186 9.44 -11.69 2.01
CA SER A 186 9.72 -12.01 3.41
C SER A 186 9.43 -10.80 4.30
N VAL A 187 8.89 -11.02 5.49
CA VAL A 187 8.59 -9.95 6.44
C VAL A 187 9.70 -9.83 7.47
N ASP A 188 10.19 -8.60 7.72
CA ASP A 188 11.15 -8.36 8.80
C ASP A 188 10.53 -8.72 10.16
N LYS A 189 11.14 -9.68 10.84
CA LYS A 189 10.67 -10.21 12.13
C LYS A 189 10.58 -9.15 13.23
N LYS A 190 11.48 -8.18 13.22
CA LYS A 190 11.46 -7.09 14.20
C LYS A 190 10.21 -6.23 14.05
N LEU A 191 9.70 -6.09 12.82
CA LEU A 191 8.51 -5.31 12.51
C LEU A 191 7.23 -6.11 12.71
N SER A 192 7.27 -7.42 12.42
CA SER A 192 6.08 -8.30 12.47
C SER A 192 5.85 -8.97 13.83
N ASN A 193 6.74 -8.80 14.82
CA ASN A 193 6.72 -9.55 16.07
C ASN A 193 6.65 -11.07 15.86
N ASN A 194 7.42 -11.59 14.90
CA ASN A 194 7.47 -13.00 14.47
C ASN A 194 6.16 -13.55 13.86
N VAL A 195 5.21 -12.72 13.50
CA VAL A 195 4.00 -13.11 12.76
C VAL A 195 4.27 -12.93 11.26
N GLU A 196 4.33 -14.03 10.54
CA GLU A 196 4.55 -14.05 9.08
C GLU A 196 3.24 -14.49 8.43
N ASN A 197 2.50 -13.53 7.85
CA ASN A 197 1.28 -13.77 7.08
C ASN A 197 1.15 -12.74 5.96
N THR A 198 0.19 -12.95 5.07
CA THR A 198 -0.01 -12.07 3.91
C THR A 198 -0.37 -10.64 4.30
N SER A 199 -1.03 -10.41 5.45
CA SER A 199 -1.34 -9.06 5.96
C SER A 199 -0.07 -8.26 6.24
N MET A 200 0.93 -8.86 6.89
CA MET A 200 2.20 -8.21 7.21
C MET A 200 3.05 -8.00 5.94
N ALA A 201 3.02 -8.97 5.02
CA ALA A 201 3.66 -8.86 3.72
C ALA A 201 3.08 -7.68 2.92
N THR A 202 1.76 -7.53 2.88
CA THR A 202 1.06 -6.41 2.24
C THR A 202 1.48 -5.06 2.83
N ALA A 203 1.59 -4.97 4.16
CA ALA A 203 2.09 -3.77 4.83
C ALA A 203 3.55 -3.47 4.46
N SER A 204 4.40 -4.49 4.30
CA SER A 204 5.81 -4.33 3.91
C SER A 204 5.96 -3.86 2.46
N VAL A 205 5.15 -4.37 1.53
CA VAL A 205 5.07 -3.84 0.16
C VAL A 205 4.64 -2.38 0.17
N SER A 206 3.60 -2.04 0.93
CA SER A 206 3.14 -0.66 1.10
C SER A 206 4.25 0.23 1.67
N ASN A 207 5.04 -0.24 2.65
CA ASN A 207 6.21 0.48 3.19
C ASN A 207 7.30 0.72 2.14
N ASN A 208 7.56 -0.23 1.26
CA ASN A 208 8.51 -0.04 0.16
C ASN A 208 8.00 1.07 -0.78
N LEU A 209 6.74 1.02 -1.16
CA LEU A 209 6.13 1.99 -2.09
C LEU A 209 6.05 3.41 -1.51
N VAL A 210 5.71 3.60 -0.23
CA VAL A 210 5.62 4.94 0.37
C VAL A 210 6.96 5.67 0.45
N LYS A 211 8.08 4.97 0.27
CA LYS A 211 9.44 5.56 0.23
C LYS A 211 9.86 6.02 -1.17
N VAL A 212 9.13 5.60 -2.18
CA VAL A 212 9.37 6.01 -3.57
C VAL A 212 8.70 7.36 -3.83
N CYS A 213 9.28 8.14 -4.71
CA CYS A 213 8.70 9.41 -5.10
C CYS A 213 7.31 9.20 -5.72
N LYS A 214 6.31 9.87 -5.14
CA LYS A 214 4.92 9.83 -5.61
C LYS A 214 4.77 10.10 -7.11
N ARG A 215 5.51 11.08 -7.63
CA ARG A 215 5.51 11.41 -9.07
C ARG A 215 5.98 10.24 -9.92
N ASP A 216 7.01 9.53 -9.45
CA ASP A 216 7.58 8.42 -10.19
C ASP A 216 6.60 7.23 -10.18
N LEU A 217 6.00 6.93 -9.03
CA LEU A 217 4.96 5.90 -8.90
C LEU A 217 3.74 6.14 -9.82
N LYS A 218 3.28 7.40 -9.96
CA LYS A 218 2.13 7.74 -10.81
C LYS A 218 2.36 7.52 -12.30
N ASN A 219 3.62 7.43 -12.73
CA ASN A 219 3.99 7.22 -14.13
C ASN A 219 4.31 5.76 -14.46
N MET A 220 4.31 4.87 -13.47
CA MET A 220 4.61 3.45 -13.62
C MET A 220 3.34 2.64 -13.90
N ASP A 221 3.44 1.69 -14.79
CA ASP A 221 2.43 0.63 -14.92
C ASP A 221 2.61 -0.44 -13.83
N LYS A 222 1.66 -1.39 -13.74
CA LYS A 222 1.72 -2.46 -12.74
C LYS A 222 3.00 -3.29 -12.86
N GLY A 223 3.46 -3.60 -14.08
CA GLY A 223 4.67 -4.39 -14.30
C GLY A 223 5.93 -3.70 -13.81
N GLU A 224 6.04 -2.38 -14.04
CA GLU A 224 7.14 -1.55 -13.55
C GLU A 224 7.13 -1.46 -12.02
N ILE A 225 5.95 -1.33 -11.40
CA ILE A 225 5.80 -1.33 -9.94
C ILE A 225 6.22 -2.68 -9.34
N LEU A 226 5.82 -3.80 -9.94
CA LEU A 226 6.20 -5.14 -9.49
C LEU A 226 7.72 -5.35 -9.59
N LYS A 227 8.35 -4.89 -10.67
CA LYS A 227 9.81 -4.93 -10.80
C LYS A 227 10.48 -4.11 -9.70
N LEU A 228 10.00 -2.89 -9.45
CA LEU A 228 10.51 -2.04 -8.39
C LEU A 228 10.39 -2.69 -7.00
N ILE A 229 9.24 -3.30 -6.68
CA ILE A 229 9.04 -4.01 -5.41
C ILE A 229 10.07 -5.14 -5.26
N ASN A 230 10.32 -5.91 -6.31
CA ASN A 230 11.31 -7.01 -6.29
C ASN A 230 12.75 -6.51 -6.11
N GLU A 231 13.09 -5.31 -6.61
CA GLU A 231 14.40 -4.68 -6.41
C GLU A 231 14.60 -4.12 -4.99
N LEU A 232 13.50 -3.81 -4.28
CA LEU A 232 13.51 -3.25 -2.93
C LEU A 232 13.43 -4.33 -1.82
N ASN A 233 13.17 -5.59 -2.17
CA ASN A 233 13.14 -6.74 -1.27
C ASN A 233 14.53 -7.40 -1.18
#